data_48c9f5ca5abb87553b5c8c0b59352c5e
#
_entry.id   48c9f5ca5abb87553b5c8c0b59352c5e
#
_cell.length_a   1.000
_cell.length_b   1.000
_cell.length_c   1.000
_cell.angle_alpha   90.00
_cell.angle_beta   90.00
_cell.angle_gamma   90.00
#
_symmetry.space_group_name_H-M   'P 1'
#
loop_
_entity.id
_entity.type
_entity.pdbx_description
1 polymer ?
#
loop_
_entity_poly.entity_id
_entity_poly.type
_entity_poly.pdbx_seq_one_letter_code
_entity_poly.pdbx_strand_id
1 'polypeptide(L)'
;MIRSLAVSFALLAPFACADEPKKPEVKPPAFAVEVAAIQQDVQKKLEPIYKDFDAAKTERERDAIVAKSLVEADKLYPPAYERAMKLLRPNAADPATIAGLSWVCNSRDPALQMEVVGLLRRHHLVYPETITFAANRARSGNAWIQGLLREQFASPDLPEDQAWKVHLALAMCLQSQAQLPARLADASESDARQFDRVFGKERVAEMKKFDSAKLELESLKLFKEVGEKYPKQVVIPGLTVGQMATSSIFEIEHLGVGKVAPEIVGEDLDGAKFKLSDYRGQVVMLSFWASWCGPCMGLIPHERELVAKYKARPFTLVGVNGDPDKKELKAVLETNKITWRSFWAGDKGPEGPIPMTWNVNMWPTLYVIDAEGVIRSKMALGATLDARIEEWVKKAEAKK
;
A
#
# COMPACT_ATOMS: atom_id res chain seq x y z
N MET A 1 9.82 8.12 1.01
CA MET A 1 8.92 7.71 2.12
C MET A 1 7.88 8.77 2.46
N ILE A 2 8.21 10.04 2.50
CA ILE A 2 7.27 11.14 2.81
C ILE A 2 6.18 11.31 1.73
N ARG A 3 6.44 10.95 0.47
CA ARG A 3 5.42 10.90 -0.60
C ARG A 3 4.24 9.96 -0.33
N SER A 4 4.43 8.91 0.48
CA SER A 4 3.35 7.94 0.77
C SER A 4 2.25 8.52 1.67
N LEU A 5 2.51 9.55 2.46
CA LEU A 5 1.51 10.15 3.36
C LEU A 5 0.73 11.31 2.72
N ALA A 6 1.38 12.15 1.92
CA ALA A 6 0.69 13.20 1.17
C ALA A 6 -0.05 12.63 -0.06
N VAL A 7 0.48 11.58 -0.68
CA VAL A 7 -0.09 10.86 -1.81
C VAL A 7 -1.13 9.80 -1.38
N SER A 8 -1.12 9.31 -0.13
CA SER A 8 -2.21 8.47 0.39
C SER A 8 -3.57 9.17 0.45
N PHE A 9 -3.61 10.50 0.36
CA PHE A 9 -4.87 11.22 0.14
C PHE A 9 -5.29 11.30 -1.34
N ALA A 10 -4.37 11.06 -2.29
CA ALA A 10 -4.64 11.21 -3.73
C ALA A 10 -4.63 9.88 -4.53
N LEU A 11 -4.16 8.76 -3.95
CA LEU A 11 -4.06 7.46 -4.61
C LEU A 11 -4.97 6.38 -4.03
N LEU A 12 -6.00 6.77 -3.29
CA LEU A 12 -7.22 5.98 -3.21
C LEU A 12 -8.03 6.33 -4.47
N ALA A 13 -7.57 5.83 -5.63
CA ALA A 13 -8.52 5.68 -6.73
C ALA A 13 -9.70 4.89 -6.13
N PRO A 14 -10.91 5.44 -6.15
CA PRO A 14 -12.06 4.70 -5.65
C PRO A 14 -12.09 3.37 -6.42
N PHE A 15 -12.59 2.31 -5.78
CA PHE A 15 -13.15 1.18 -6.50
C PHE A 15 -14.26 1.77 -7.40
N ALA A 16 -13.86 2.33 -8.52
CA ALA A 16 -14.77 2.84 -9.52
C ALA A 16 -15.33 1.60 -10.22
N CYS A 17 -16.47 1.14 -9.73
CA CYS A 17 -17.32 0.28 -10.52
C CYS A 17 -17.61 1.03 -11.82
N ALA A 18 -17.10 0.52 -12.93
CA ALA A 18 -17.63 0.85 -14.24
C ALA A 18 -19.10 0.43 -14.23
N ASP A 19 -20.00 1.40 -14.56
CA ASP A 19 -21.44 1.21 -14.74
C ASP A 19 -22.30 0.94 -13.48
N GLU A 20 -22.23 1.79 -12.45
CA GLU A 20 -23.42 1.98 -11.62
C GLU A 20 -24.47 2.79 -12.41
N PRO A 21 -25.73 2.33 -12.51
CA PRO A 21 -26.79 3.13 -13.10
C PRO A 21 -26.89 4.46 -12.32
N LYS A 22 -26.89 5.59 -13.04
CA LYS A 22 -27.06 6.92 -12.41
C LYS A 22 -28.30 6.91 -11.54
N LYS A 23 -28.10 6.92 -10.22
CA LYS A 23 -29.19 7.13 -9.26
C LYS A 23 -29.88 8.46 -9.60
N PRO A 24 -31.23 8.55 -9.47
CA PRO A 24 -31.91 9.82 -9.65
C PRO A 24 -31.28 10.87 -8.73
N GLU A 25 -31.06 12.05 -9.28
CA GLU A 25 -30.40 13.20 -8.60
C GLU A 25 -31.34 13.72 -7.49
N VAL A 26 -31.24 13.11 -6.31
CA VAL A 26 -31.93 13.58 -5.11
C VAL A 26 -31.12 14.75 -4.56
N LYS A 27 -31.77 15.92 -4.42
CA LYS A 27 -31.12 17.09 -3.83
C LYS A 27 -30.61 16.74 -2.41
N PRO A 28 -29.32 16.92 -2.14
CA PRO A 28 -28.77 16.56 -0.84
C PRO A 28 -29.41 17.42 0.27
N PRO A 29 -29.62 16.87 1.48
CA PRO A 29 -30.15 17.61 2.61
C PRO A 29 -29.20 18.75 3.03
N ALA A 30 -29.77 19.80 3.62
CA ALA A 30 -29.04 21.02 3.96
C ALA A 30 -27.77 20.76 4.79
N PHE A 31 -27.83 19.88 5.78
CA PHE A 31 -26.67 19.52 6.60
C PHE A 31 -25.52 18.88 5.78
N ALA A 32 -25.84 18.08 4.79
CA ALA A 32 -24.82 17.45 3.94
C ALA A 32 -24.13 18.50 3.04
N VAL A 33 -24.88 19.49 2.54
CA VAL A 33 -24.32 20.62 1.80
C VAL A 33 -23.38 21.46 2.69
N GLU A 34 -23.77 21.69 3.95
CA GLU A 34 -22.93 22.43 4.90
C GLU A 34 -21.66 21.65 5.26
N VAL A 35 -21.73 20.34 5.45
CA VAL A 35 -20.55 19.46 5.68
C VAL A 35 -19.61 19.52 4.48
N ALA A 36 -20.13 19.43 3.27
CA ALA A 36 -19.35 19.54 2.05
C ALA A 36 -18.66 20.92 1.93
N ALA A 37 -19.36 21.99 2.32
CA ALA A 37 -18.78 23.35 2.34
C ALA A 37 -17.64 23.49 3.36
N ILE A 38 -17.76 22.87 4.55
CA ILE A 38 -16.68 22.82 5.55
C ILE A 38 -15.46 22.09 4.96
N GLN A 39 -15.67 20.97 4.29
CA GLN A 39 -14.63 20.16 3.66
C GLN A 39 -13.90 20.95 2.56
N GLN A 40 -14.66 21.63 1.69
CA GLN A 40 -14.11 22.48 0.63
C GLN A 40 -13.32 23.67 1.18
N ASP A 41 -13.76 24.30 2.27
CA ASP A 41 -13.03 25.40 2.92
C ASP A 41 -11.64 24.94 3.38
N VAL A 42 -11.53 23.75 3.99
CA VAL A 42 -10.23 23.17 4.38
C VAL A 42 -9.35 22.91 3.16
N GLN A 43 -9.91 22.29 2.12
CA GLN A 43 -9.16 22.00 0.88
C GLN A 43 -8.65 23.29 0.22
N LYS A 44 -9.49 24.31 0.12
CA LYS A 44 -9.13 25.62 -0.45
C LYS A 44 -7.99 26.30 0.31
N LYS A 45 -7.95 26.15 1.64
CA LYS A 45 -6.87 26.69 2.49
C LYS A 45 -5.55 25.95 2.32
N LEU A 46 -5.59 24.65 1.98
CA LEU A 46 -4.41 23.84 1.72
C LEU A 46 -3.92 23.90 0.27
N GLU A 47 -4.77 24.31 -0.67
CA GLU A 47 -4.44 24.35 -2.11
C GLU A 47 -3.14 25.09 -2.45
N PRO A 48 -2.82 26.27 -1.84
CA PRO A 48 -1.55 26.94 -2.12
C PRO A 48 -0.33 26.08 -1.79
N ILE A 49 -0.40 25.30 -0.71
CA ILE A 49 0.70 24.43 -0.27
C ILE A 49 0.89 23.27 -1.27
N TYR A 50 -0.19 22.73 -1.82
CA TYR A 50 -0.12 21.70 -2.86
C TYR A 50 0.48 22.24 -4.17
N LYS A 51 0.11 23.47 -4.56
CA LYS A 51 0.74 24.13 -5.74
C LYS A 51 2.24 24.36 -5.55
N ASP A 52 2.66 24.76 -4.35
CA ASP A 52 4.08 24.88 -4.01
C ASP A 52 4.81 23.52 -4.13
N PHE A 53 4.15 22.43 -3.73
CA PHE A 53 4.71 21.08 -3.83
C PHE A 53 4.92 20.64 -5.29
N ASP A 54 3.96 20.93 -6.17
CA ASP A 54 4.06 20.60 -7.60
C ASP A 54 5.15 21.44 -8.30
N ALA A 55 5.38 22.66 -7.82
CA ALA A 55 6.41 23.55 -8.33
C ALA A 55 7.83 23.26 -7.81
N ALA A 56 7.95 22.49 -6.72
CA ALA A 56 9.23 22.19 -6.07
C ALA A 56 10.16 21.36 -6.95
N LYS A 57 11.40 21.84 -7.12
CA LYS A 57 12.41 21.24 -8.01
C LYS A 57 13.29 20.21 -7.30
N THR A 58 13.46 20.33 -5.98
CA THR A 58 14.34 19.47 -5.18
C THR A 58 13.55 18.67 -4.14
N GLU A 59 14.10 17.53 -3.72
CA GLU A 59 13.53 16.70 -2.66
C GLU A 59 13.47 17.45 -1.33
N ARG A 60 14.51 18.22 -1.01
CA ARG A 60 14.57 19.05 0.20
C ARG A 60 13.46 20.09 0.25
N GLU A 61 13.16 20.74 -0.89
CA GLU A 61 12.03 21.68 -1.00
C GLU A 61 10.70 20.94 -0.77
N ARG A 62 10.51 19.78 -1.38
CA ARG A 62 9.31 18.97 -1.19
C ARG A 62 9.13 18.53 0.26
N ASP A 63 10.19 18.09 0.92
CA ASP A 63 10.16 17.70 2.33
C ASP A 63 9.77 18.87 3.23
N ALA A 64 10.29 20.05 2.97
CA ALA A 64 9.94 21.26 3.71
C ALA A 64 8.45 21.63 3.51
N ILE A 65 7.93 21.50 2.29
CA ILE A 65 6.53 21.77 1.96
C ILE A 65 5.61 20.73 2.63
N VAL A 66 5.99 19.45 2.62
CA VAL A 66 5.25 18.40 3.34
C VAL A 66 5.21 18.68 4.84
N ALA A 67 6.33 19.05 5.45
CA ALA A 67 6.37 19.42 6.86
C ALA A 67 5.43 20.60 7.17
N LYS A 68 5.45 21.63 6.33
CA LYS A 68 4.54 22.79 6.42
C LYS A 68 3.07 22.35 6.26
N SER A 69 2.77 21.48 5.28
CA SER A 69 1.40 20.99 5.04
C SER A 69 0.84 20.23 6.23
N LEU A 70 1.66 19.43 6.91
CA LEU A 70 1.26 18.70 8.11
C LEU A 70 0.91 19.64 9.26
N VAL A 71 1.70 20.69 9.47
CA VAL A 71 1.44 21.70 10.51
C VAL A 71 0.15 22.45 10.24
N GLU A 72 -0.10 22.87 8.99
CA GLU A 72 -1.34 23.56 8.63
C GLU A 72 -2.56 22.62 8.68
N ALA A 73 -2.40 21.37 8.25
CA ALA A 73 -3.45 20.36 8.37
C ALA A 73 -3.85 20.13 9.84
N ASP A 74 -2.88 20.02 10.75
CA ASP A 74 -3.13 19.84 12.18
C ASP A 74 -3.89 21.04 12.82
N LYS A 75 -3.82 22.24 12.23
CA LYS A 75 -4.60 23.39 12.66
C LYS A 75 -6.01 23.43 12.06
N LEU A 76 -6.16 23.01 10.82
CA LEU A 76 -7.40 23.18 10.04
C LEU A 76 -8.39 22.02 10.24
N TYR A 77 -7.91 20.77 10.26
CA TYR A 77 -8.80 19.61 10.29
C TYR A 77 -9.55 19.43 11.63
N PRO A 78 -8.93 19.49 12.82
CA PRO A 78 -9.66 19.23 14.06
C PRO A 78 -10.89 20.13 14.26
N PRO A 79 -10.81 21.48 14.13
CA PRO A 79 -11.98 22.33 14.29
C PRO A 79 -13.00 22.12 13.16
N ALA A 80 -12.57 21.73 11.96
CA ALA A 80 -13.47 21.41 10.86
C ALA A 80 -14.24 20.11 11.13
N TYR A 81 -13.58 19.07 11.64
CA TYR A 81 -14.21 17.83 12.05
C TYR A 81 -15.27 18.04 13.15
N GLU A 82 -14.97 18.86 14.16
CA GLU A 82 -15.93 19.18 15.21
C GLU A 82 -17.15 19.94 14.67
N ARG A 83 -16.95 20.87 13.75
CA ARG A 83 -18.06 21.57 13.08
C ARG A 83 -18.92 20.59 12.27
N ALA A 84 -18.31 19.69 11.52
CA ALA A 84 -19.02 18.67 10.76
C ALA A 84 -19.80 17.72 11.68
N MET A 85 -19.21 17.28 12.79
CA MET A 85 -19.88 16.39 13.73
C MET A 85 -21.09 17.01 14.41
N LYS A 86 -21.12 18.33 14.63
CA LYS A 86 -22.33 19.03 15.12
C LYS A 86 -23.53 18.88 14.17
N LEU A 87 -23.26 18.76 12.87
CA LEU A 87 -24.28 18.55 11.84
C LEU A 87 -24.60 17.05 11.63
N LEU A 88 -23.60 16.19 11.75
CA LEU A 88 -23.73 14.76 11.48
C LEU A 88 -24.40 13.99 12.61
N ARG A 89 -24.07 14.30 13.88
CA ARG A 89 -24.65 13.57 15.05
C ARG A 89 -26.19 13.61 15.09
N PRO A 90 -26.87 14.74 14.94
CA PRO A 90 -28.33 14.80 14.95
C PRO A 90 -28.99 14.06 13.78
N ASN A 91 -28.27 13.92 12.67
CA ASN A 91 -28.74 13.32 11.43
C ASN A 91 -28.16 11.93 11.17
N ALA A 92 -27.60 11.28 12.19
CA ALA A 92 -26.78 10.07 12.04
C ALA A 92 -27.46 8.90 11.32
N ALA A 93 -28.80 8.81 11.33
CA ALA A 93 -29.58 7.78 10.64
C ALA A 93 -29.78 8.08 9.13
N ASP A 94 -29.55 9.33 8.67
CA ASP A 94 -29.70 9.68 7.27
C ASP A 94 -28.49 9.19 6.46
N PRO A 95 -28.67 8.42 5.37
CA PRO A 95 -27.58 7.94 4.53
C PRO A 95 -26.67 9.03 3.97
N ALA A 96 -27.17 10.25 3.80
CA ALA A 96 -26.37 11.37 3.36
C ALA A 96 -25.24 11.76 4.34
N THR A 97 -25.26 11.24 5.59
CA THR A 97 -24.18 11.43 6.57
C THR A 97 -22.94 10.60 6.25
N ILE A 98 -23.06 9.49 5.50
CA ILE A 98 -21.95 8.52 5.30
C ILE A 98 -20.71 9.18 4.73
N ALA A 99 -20.87 10.07 3.73
CA ALA A 99 -19.74 10.78 3.13
C ALA A 99 -19.02 11.67 4.14
N GLY A 100 -19.77 12.43 4.94
CA GLY A 100 -19.24 13.29 6.00
C GLY A 100 -18.57 12.50 7.12
N LEU A 101 -19.20 11.42 7.60
CA LEU A 101 -18.63 10.50 8.58
C LEU A 101 -17.33 9.87 8.06
N SER A 102 -17.33 9.41 6.82
CA SER A 102 -16.15 8.85 6.15
C SER A 102 -14.97 9.85 6.09
N TRP A 103 -15.27 11.13 5.87
CA TRP A 103 -14.28 12.19 5.90
C TRP A 103 -13.75 12.45 7.32
N VAL A 104 -14.62 12.58 8.31
CA VAL A 104 -14.23 12.80 9.73
C VAL A 104 -13.41 11.63 10.28
N CYS A 105 -13.64 10.41 9.79
CA CYS A 105 -12.87 9.22 10.17
C CYS A 105 -11.36 9.30 9.83
N ASN A 106 -10.94 10.28 9.02
CA ASN A 106 -9.52 10.58 8.81
C ASN A 106 -8.90 11.41 9.97
N SER A 107 -9.67 11.77 10.99
CA SER A 107 -9.16 12.39 12.20
C SER A 107 -8.04 11.56 12.83
N ARG A 108 -7.07 12.23 13.44
CA ARG A 108 -6.03 11.58 14.27
C ARG A 108 -6.48 11.35 15.71
N ASP A 109 -7.64 11.89 16.09
CA ASP A 109 -8.23 11.65 17.40
C ASP A 109 -8.89 10.25 17.42
N PRO A 110 -8.38 9.29 18.21
CA PRO A 110 -8.94 7.96 18.30
C PRO A 110 -10.37 7.93 18.82
N ALA A 111 -10.73 8.83 19.74
CA ALA A 111 -12.08 8.89 20.30
C ALA A 111 -13.08 9.30 19.23
N LEU A 112 -12.75 10.31 18.43
CA LEU A 112 -13.58 10.76 17.33
C LEU A 112 -13.69 9.69 16.23
N GLN A 113 -12.60 8.98 15.91
CA GLN A 113 -12.64 7.85 14.98
C GLN A 113 -13.60 6.76 15.46
N MET A 114 -13.51 6.38 16.73
CA MET A 114 -14.37 5.33 17.31
C MET A 114 -15.83 5.76 17.36
N GLU A 115 -16.12 7.03 17.65
CA GLU A 115 -17.47 7.57 17.59
C GLU A 115 -18.04 7.45 16.17
N VAL A 116 -17.30 7.91 15.15
CA VAL A 116 -17.71 7.82 13.74
C VAL A 116 -17.97 6.39 13.31
N VAL A 117 -17.05 5.47 13.65
CA VAL A 117 -17.21 4.04 13.36
C VAL A 117 -18.46 3.48 14.04
N GLY A 118 -18.73 3.91 15.29
CA GLY A 118 -19.94 3.55 16.02
C GLY A 118 -21.23 4.01 15.35
N LEU A 119 -21.24 5.21 14.76
CA LEU A 119 -22.37 5.72 13.99
C LEU A 119 -22.58 4.94 12.69
N LEU A 120 -21.49 4.67 11.94
CA LEU A 120 -21.55 3.86 10.72
C LEU A 120 -22.07 2.44 11.00
N ARG A 121 -21.60 1.79 12.06
CA ARG A 121 -22.08 0.46 12.49
C ARG A 121 -23.55 0.45 12.84
N ARG A 122 -24.00 1.42 13.60
CA ARG A 122 -25.38 1.46 14.12
C ARG A 122 -26.41 1.75 13.04
N HIS A 123 -26.08 2.61 12.09
CA HIS A 123 -27.06 3.16 11.16
C HIS A 123 -26.83 2.75 9.70
N HIS A 124 -25.58 2.41 9.33
CA HIS A 124 -25.20 2.28 7.92
C HIS A 124 -24.29 1.08 7.63
N LEU A 125 -24.32 0.04 8.46
CA LEU A 125 -23.37 -1.08 8.40
C LEU A 125 -23.20 -1.66 6.99
N VAL A 126 -24.31 -1.95 6.31
CA VAL A 126 -24.32 -2.64 5.00
C VAL A 126 -24.65 -1.71 3.82
N TYR A 127 -24.62 -0.41 4.02
CA TYR A 127 -24.77 0.52 2.91
C TYR A 127 -23.56 0.43 1.95
N PRO A 128 -23.78 0.46 0.62
CA PRO A 128 -22.70 0.35 -0.37
C PRO A 128 -21.55 1.34 -0.16
N GLU A 129 -21.88 2.55 0.27
CA GLU A 129 -20.91 3.61 0.57
C GLU A 129 -20.04 3.26 1.79
N THR A 130 -20.63 2.67 2.85
CA THR A 130 -19.89 2.20 4.03
C THR A 130 -19.03 0.99 3.71
N ILE A 131 -19.53 0.06 2.90
CA ILE A 131 -18.75 -1.08 2.40
C ILE A 131 -17.56 -0.59 1.59
N THR A 132 -17.78 0.34 0.67
CA THR A 132 -16.72 0.93 -0.14
C THR A 132 -15.70 1.68 0.71
N PHE A 133 -16.16 2.43 1.72
CA PHE A 133 -15.28 3.10 2.69
C PHE A 133 -14.38 2.10 3.44
N ALA A 134 -14.93 0.99 3.95
CA ALA A 134 -14.16 -0.03 4.64
C ALA A 134 -13.19 -0.77 3.70
N ALA A 135 -13.65 -1.13 2.49
CA ALA A 135 -12.84 -1.81 1.48
C ALA A 135 -11.63 -0.97 1.04
N ASN A 136 -11.82 0.33 0.80
CA ASN A 136 -10.73 1.24 0.43
C ASN A 136 -9.67 1.38 1.53
N ARG A 137 -9.99 1.04 2.78
CA ARG A 137 -9.07 1.09 3.93
C ARG A 137 -8.56 -0.27 4.38
N ALA A 138 -8.96 -1.35 3.73
CA ALA A 138 -8.59 -2.72 4.12
C ALA A 138 -7.07 -2.89 4.27
N ARG A 139 -6.28 -2.37 3.33
CA ARG A 139 -4.81 -2.46 3.35
C ARG A 139 -4.14 -1.62 4.45
N SER A 140 -4.89 -0.79 5.18
CA SER A 140 -4.33 -0.03 6.31
C SER A 140 -3.94 -0.90 7.52
N GLY A 141 -4.46 -2.13 7.60
CA GLY A 141 -4.26 -3.03 8.73
C GLY A 141 -4.90 -2.56 10.04
N ASN A 142 -5.79 -1.57 9.99
CA ASN A 142 -6.44 -1.02 11.17
C ASN A 142 -7.43 -2.02 11.79
N ALA A 143 -7.33 -2.25 13.12
CA ALA A 143 -8.21 -3.18 13.83
C ALA A 143 -9.69 -2.79 13.78
N TRP A 144 -10.01 -1.49 13.77
CA TRP A 144 -11.41 -1.05 13.67
C TRP A 144 -11.98 -1.26 12.25
N ILE A 145 -11.17 -1.18 11.18
CA ILE A 145 -11.57 -1.58 9.82
C ILE A 145 -11.85 -3.08 9.79
N GLN A 146 -10.98 -3.89 10.37
CA GLN A 146 -11.22 -5.33 10.49
C GLN A 146 -12.54 -5.62 11.22
N GLY A 147 -12.79 -4.94 12.34
CA GLY A 147 -14.04 -5.09 13.10
C GLY A 147 -15.26 -4.76 12.24
N LEU A 148 -15.24 -3.63 11.53
CA LEU A 148 -16.33 -3.22 10.64
C LEU A 148 -16.55 -4.24 9.50
N LEU A 149 -15.47 -4.69 8.85
CA LEU A 149 -15.55 -5.71 7.78
C LEU A 149 -16.08 -7.05 8.29
N ARG A 150 -15.70 -7.49 9.51
CA ARG A 150 -16.24 -8.73 10.10
C ARG A 150 -17.73 -8.63 10.39
N GLU A 151 -18.19 -7.49 10.89
CA GLU A 151 -19.61 -7.26 11.14
C GLU A 151 -20.40 -7.21 9.82
N GLN A 152 -19.87 -6.53 8.78
CA GLN A 152 -20.47 -6.55 7.45
C GLN A 152 -20.54 -7.96 6.88
N PHE A 153 -19.45 -8.72 7.00
CA PHE A 153 -19.34 -10.09 6.50
C PHE A 153 -20.34 -11.05 7.18
N ALA A 154 -20.59 -10.85 8.48
CA ALA A 154 -21.52 -11.67 9.26
C ALA A 154 -22.97 -11.16 9.18
N SER A 155 -23.23 -10.02 8.56
CA SER A 155 -24.57 -9.44 8.51
C SER A 155 -25.49 -10.21 7.57
N PRO A 156 -26.69 -10.63 8.02
CA PRO A 156 -27.68 -11.24 7.14
C PRO A 156 -28.24 -10.26 6.09
N ASP A 157 -28.12 -8.97 6.35
CA ASP A 157 -28.60 -7.90 5.47
C ASP A 157 -27.57 -7.45 4.44
N LEU A 158 -26.38 -8.12 4.35
CA LEU A 158 -25.37 -7.79 3.38
C LEU A 158 -25.90 -8.03 1.95
N PRO A 159 -25.97 -6.99 1.09
CA PRO A 159 -26.42 -7.15 -0.29
C PRO A 159 -25.52 -8.14 -1.05
N GLU A 160 -26.14 -9.06 -1.79
CA GLU A 160 -25.42 -10.13 -2.51
C GLU A 160 -24.44 -9.58 -3.53
N ASP A 161 -24.80 -8.48 -4.21
CA ASP A 161 -23.94 -7.78 -5.17
C ASP A 161 -22.73 -7.07 -4.53
N GLN A 162 -22.76 -6.82 -3.19
CA GLN A 162 -21.67 -6.23 -2.43
C GLN A 162 -20.83 -7.27 -1.66
N ALA A 163 -21.33 -8.51 -1.53
CA ALA A 163 -20.71 -9.54 -0.69
C ALA A 163 -19.24 -9.85 -1.10
N TRP A 164 -18.95 -9.89 -2.40
CA TRP A 164 -17.59 -10.09 -2.91
C TRP A 164 -16.62 -9.02 -2.42
N LYS A 165 -17.08 -7.75 -2.34
CA LYS A 165 -16.25 -6.61 -1.94
C LYS A 165 -15.86 -6.72 -0.46
N VAL A 166 -16.81 -7.06 0.40
CA VAL A 166 -16.55 -7.27 1.83
C VAL A 166 -15.63 -8.46 2.05
N HIS A 167 -15.85 -9.58 1.35
CA HIS A 167 -15.02 -10.79 1.42
C HIS A 167 -13.56 -10.48 1.06
N LEU A 168 -13.36 -9.88 -0.11
CA LEU A 168 -12.04 -9.50 -0.60
C LEU A 168 -11.36 -8.50 0.34
N ALA A 169 -12.09 -7.49 0.78
CA ALA A 169 -11.57 -6.47 1.68
C ALA A 169 -11.15 -7.06 3.05
N LEU A 170 -11.91 -7.98 3.60
CA LEU A 170 -11.56 -8.65 4.84
C LEU A 170 -10.29 -9.50 4.66
N ALA A 171 -10.19 -10.28 3.58
CA ALA A 171 -8.98 -11.05 3.26
C ALA A 171 -7.74 -10.14 3.19
N MET A 172 -7.83 -9.01 2.46
CA MET A 172 -6.76 -8.03 2.33
C MET A 172 -6.38 -7.36 3.67
N CYS A 173 -7.37 -7.08 4.51
CA CYS A 173 -7.15 -6.48 5.82
C CYS A 173 -6.35 -7.41 6.74
N LEU A 174 -6.73 -8.69 6.78
CA LEU A 174 -6.04 -9.72 7.56
C LEU A 174 -4.61 -9.97 7.06
N GLN A 175 -4.40 -10.02 5.74
CA GLN A 175 -3.06 -10.12 5.16
C GLN A 175 -2.18 -8.93 5.56
N SER A 176 -2.72 -7.72 5.49
CA SER A 176 -1.98 -6.53 5.89
C SER A 176 -1.61 -6.55 7.37
N GLN A 177 -2.53 -6.98 8.24
CA GLN A 177 -2.27 -7.12 9.67
C GLN A 177 -1.24 -8.21 9.98
N ALA A 178 -1.28 -9.34 9.28
CA ALA A 178 -0.30 -10.42 9.43
C ALA A 178 1.14 -9.96 9.16
N GLN A 179 1.32 -9.01 8.26
CA GLN A 179 2.63 -8.46 7.90
C GLN A 179 3.15 -7.38 8.86
N LEU A 180 2.29 -6.75 9.67
CA LEU A 180 2.66 -5.62 10.53
C LEU A 180 3.73 -5.95 11.58
N PRO A 181 3.67 -7.07 12.34
CA PRO A 181 4.69 -7.38 13.35
C PRO A 181 6.10 -7.44 12.76
N ALA A 182 6.28 -8.12 11.63
CA ALA A 182 7.57 -8.21 10.95
C ALA A 182 8.04 -6.84 10.43
N ARG A 183 7.14 -6.05 9.81
CA ARG A 183 7.47 -4.69 9.34
C ARG A 183 7.87 -3.75 10.46
N LEU A 184 7.20 -3.85 11.63
CA LEU A 184 7.52 -3.04 12.80
C LEU A 184 8.80 -3.49 13.51
N ALA A 185 9.15 -4.80 13.44
CA ALA A 185 10.42 -5.31 13.93
C ALA A 185 11.60 -4.88 13.06
N ASP A 186 11.38 -4.75 11.75
CA ASP A 186 12.38 -4.34 10.77
C ASP A 186 12.46 -2.81 10.59
N ALA A 187 11.60 -2.04 11.26
CA ALA A 187 11.54 -0.59 11.12
C ALA A 187 12.80 0.08 11.67
N SER A 188 13.39 1.00 10.90
CA SER A 188 14.43 1.91 11.41
C SER A 188 13.85 2.81 12.51
N GLU A 189 14.73 3.45 13.30
CA GLU A 189 14.25 4.41 14.31
C GLU A 189 13.42 5.55 13.71
N SER A 190 13.76 6.00 12.50
CA SER A 190 12.99 7.04 11.82
C SER A 190 11.61 6.51 11.41
N ASP A 191 11.54 5.27 10.89
CA ASP A 191 10.29 4.63 10.52
C ASP A 191 9.43 4.32 11.75
N ALA A 192 10.03 3.84 12.83
CA ALA A 192 9.35 3.59 14.09
C ALA A 192 8.71 4.88 14.66
N ARG A 193 9.48 6.01 14.66
CA ARG A 193 8.93 7.32 15.04
C ARG A 193 7.79 7.76 14.11
N GLN A 194 7.87 7.43 12.83
CA GLN A 194 6.80 7.74 11.88
C GLN A 194 5.55 6.88 12.14
N PHE A 195 5.71 5.58 12.41
CA PHE A 195 4.60 4.71 12.83
C PHE A 195 3.93 5.24 14.10
N ASP A 196 4.71 5.59 15.11
CA ASP A 196 4.20 6.18 16.36
C ASP A 196 3.44 7.48 16.11
N ARG A 197 3.92 8.31 15.19
CA ARG A 197 3.29 9.59 14.84
C ARG A 197 1.96 9.40 14.09
N VAL A 198 1.89 8.40 13.20
CA VAL A 198 0.72 8.15 12.35
C VAL A 198 -0.35 7.37 13.08
N PHE A 199 0.03 6.35 13.81
CA PHE A 199 -0.91 5.41 14.44
C PHE A 199 -1.07 5.62 15.94
N GLY A 200 -0.16 6.32 16.60
CA GLY A 200 -0.06 6.40 18.06
C GLY A 200 0.69 5.21 18.66
N LYS A 201 1.47 5.47 19.71
CA LYS A 201 2.36 4.47 20.36
C LYS A 201 1.59 3.24 20.88
N GLU A 202 0.42 3.45 21.48
CA GLU A 202 -0.41 2.37 22.02
C GLU A 202 -0.85 1.41 20.92
N ARG A 203 -1.35 1.95 19.82
CA ARG A 203 -1.78 1.14 18.65
C ARG A 203 -0.61 0.42 18.01
N VAL A 204 0.56 1.05 17.88
CA VAL A 204 1.78 0.39 17.37
C VAL A 204 2.18 -0.77 18.29
N ALA A 205 2.05 -0.61 19.61
CA ALA A 205 2.30 -1.69 20.56
C ALA A 205 1.30 -2.86 20.42
N GLU A 206 0.04 -2.58 20.10
CA GLU A 206 -0.96 -3.60 19.80
C GLU A 206 -0.65 -4.33 18.47
N MET A 207 -0.28 -3.59 17.42
CA MET A 207 0.07 -4.16 16.12
C MET A 207 1.25 -5.13 16.21
N LYS A 208 2.23 -4.88 17.10
CA LYS A 208 3.35 -5.81 17.34
C LYS A 208 2.93 -7.15 17.95
N LYS A 209 1.74 -7.21 18.56
CA LYS A 209 1.22 -8.42 19.23
C LYS A 209 0.30 -9.25 18.32
N PHE A 210 0.08 -8.84 17.07
CA PHE A 210 -0.77 -9.63 16.17
C PHE A 210 -0.21 -11.02 15.95
N ASP A 211 -1.08 -12.02 16.03
CA ASP A 211 -0.76 -13.40 15.65
C ASP A 211 -0.72 -13.51 14.11
N SER A 212 0.47 -13.24 13.57
CA SER A 212 0.69 -13.26 12.12
C SER A 212 0.28 -14.58 11.47
N ALA A 213 0.59 -15.71 12.09
CA ALA A 213 0.29 -17.03 11.53
C ALA A 213 -1.22 -17.29 11.45
N LYS A 214 -1.97 -16.94 12.50
CA LYS A 214 -3.42 -17.05 12.54
C LYS A 214 -4.09 -16.16 11.51
N LEU A 215 -3.66 -14.89 11.43
CA LEU A 215 -4.21 -13.92 10.48
C LEU A 215 -3.91 -14.31 9.03
N GLU A 216 -2.70 -14.83 8.75
CA GLU A 216 -2.29 -15.30 7.43
C GLU A 216 -3.14 -16.50 7.00
N LEU A 217 -3.35 -17.48 7.89
CA LEU A 217 -4.18 -18.65 7.61
C LEU A 217 -5.62 -18.27 7.30
N GLU A 218 -6.21 -17.36 8.08
CA GLU A 218 -7.56 -16.88 7.86
C GLU A 218 -7.67 -16.08 6.56
N SER A 219 -6.70 -15.21 6.28
CA SER A 219 -6.63 -14.46 5.04
C SER A 219 -6.55 -15.37 3.83
N LEU A 220 -5.68 -16.39 3.87
CA LEU A 220 -5.52 -17.39 2.82
C LEU A 220 -6.84 -18.12 2.52
N LYS A 221 -7.56 -18.54 3.58
CA LYS A 221 -8.88 -19.17 3.45
C LYS A 221 -9.87 -18.24 2.72
N LEU A 222 -9.97 -16.99 3.15
CA LEU A 222 -10.88 -16.02 2.54
C LEU A 222 -10.52 -15.71 1.09
N PHE A 223 -9.23 -15.60 0.74
CA PHE A 223 -8.83 -15.42 -0.66
C PHE A 223 -9.24 -16.62 -1.53
N LYS A 224 -9.09 -17.87 -1.04
CA LYS A 224 -9.55 -19.06 -1.75
C LYS A 224 -11.07 -19.02 -1.97
N GLU A 225 -11.83 -18.75 -0.91
CA GLU A 225 -13.29 -18.68 -0.98
C GLU A 225 -13.79 -17.58 -1.94
N VAL A 226 -13.25 -16.36 -1.83
CA VAL A 226 -13.69 -15.25 -2.69
C VAL A 226 -13.29 -15.45 -4.15
N GLY A 227 -12.10 -16.01 -4.39
CA GLY A 227 -11.60 -16.32 -5.73
C GLY A 227 -12.41 -17.41 -6.43
N GLU A 228 -12.89 -18.42 -5.69
CA GLU A 228 -13.76 -19.48 -6.19
C GLU A 228 -15.18 -18.98 -6.44
N LYS A 229 -15.73 -18.20 -5.50
CA LYS A 229 -17.13 -17.75 -5.56
C LYS A 229 -17.36 -16.63 -6.56
N TYR A 230 -16.40 -15.69 -6.73
CA TYR A 230 -16.56 -14.49 -7.51
C TYR A 230 -15.43 -14.25 -8.55
N PRO A 231 -14.96 -15.28 -9.30
CA PRO A 231 -13.72 -15.20 -10.10
C PRO A 231 -13.75 -14.13 -11.19
N LYS A 232 -14.93 -13.84 -11.73
CA LYS A 232 -15.13 -12.91 -12.86
C LYS A 232 -15.50 -11.50 -12.43
N GLN A 233 -15.75 -11.28 -11.14
CA GLN A 233 -16.11 -9.96 -10.63
C GLN A 233 -14.95 -8.99 -10.86
N VAL A 234 -15.23 -7.85 -11.49
CA VAL A 234 -14.23 -6.82 -11.78
C VAL A 234 -14.00 -5.96 -10.54
N VAL A 235 -12.75 -5.86 -10.12
CA VAL A 235 -12.31 -4.99 -9.02
C VAL A 235 -11.99 -3.59 -9.55
N ILE A 236 -11.17 -3.53 -10.61
CA ILE A 236 -10.87 -2.35 -11.42
C ILE A 236 -10.73 -2.80 -12.88
N PRO A 237 -10.81 -1.90 -13.87
CA PRO A 237 -10.59 -2.27 -15.25
C PRO A 237 -9.30 -3.08 -15.45
N GLY A 238 -9.41 -4.25 -16.04
CA GLY A 238 -8.28 -5.16 -16.28
C GLY A 238 -7.93 -6.11 -15.12
N LEU A 239 -8.56 -5.99 -13.94
CA LEU A 239 -8.27 -6.84 -12.78
C LEU A 239 -9.54 -7.42 -12.16
N THR A 240 -9.63 -8.74 -12.10
CA THR A 240 -10.75 -9.46 -11.48
C THR A 240 -10.43 -9.92 -10.06
N VAL A 241 -11.47 -10.27 -9.29
CA VAL A 241 -11.34 -10.88 -7.96
C VAL A 241 -10.53 -12.17 -8.02
N GLY A 242 -10.77 -13.02 -9.04
CA GLY A 242 -10.02 -14.27 -9.22
C GLY A 242 -8.52 -14.03 -9.43
N GLN A 243 -8.16 -13.07 -10.26
CA GLN A 243 -6.75 -12.71 -10.47
C GLN A 243 -6.10 -12.15 -9.19
N MET A 244 -6.79 -11.24 -8.50
CA MET A 244 -6.28 -10.66 -7.25
C MET A 244 -6.14 -11.72 -6.15
N ALA A 245 -7.11 -12.62 -6.02
CA ALA A 245 -7.06 -13.73 -5.07
C ALA A 245 -5.87 -14.66 -5.37
N THR A 246 -5.69 -15.06 -6.64
CA THR A 246 -4.57 -15.91 -7.07
C THR A 246 -3.22 -15.28 -6.73
N SER A 247 -3.01 -14.00 -7.04
CA SER A 247 -1.77 -13.30 -6.74
C SER A 247 -1.54 -13.16 -5.22
N SER A 248 -2.60 -12.90 -4.44
CA SER A 248 -2.49 -12.80 -2.98
C SER A 248 -2.22 -14.16 -2.32
N ILE A 249 -2.84 -15.23 -2.80
CA ILE A 249 -2.55 -16.60 -2.35
C ILE A 249 -1.09 -16.94 -2.63
N PHE A 250 -0.61 -16.67 -3.84
CA PHE A 250 0.78 -16.91 -4.20
C PHE A 250 1.75 -16.12 -3.31
N GLU A 251 1.43 -14.85 -3.02
CA GLU A 251 2.24 -14.03 -2.11
C GLU A 251 2.34 -14.66 -0.72
N ILE A 252 1.21 -15.08 -0.15
CA ILE A 252 1.16 -15.69 1.18
C ILE A 252 1.95 -17.00 1.20
N GLU A 253 1.77 -17.84 0.19
CA GLU A 253 2.39 -19.19 0.15
C GLU A 253 3.88 -19.14 -0.19
N HIS A 254 4.36 -18.13 -0.96
CA HIS A 254 5.70 -18.15 -1.55
C HIS A 254 6.58 -16.93 -1.30
N LEU A 255 6.01 -15.74 -0.99
CA LEU A 255 6.76 -14.48 -0.94
C LEU A 255 6.97 -13.93 0.47
N GLY A 256 6.70 -14.75 1.50
CA GLY A 256 6.96 -14.40 2.89
C GLY A 256 8.44 -14.52 3.26
N VAL A 257 8.86 -13.81 4.32
CA VAL A 257 10.19 -13.96 4.91
C VAL A 257 10.37 -15.41 5.38
N GLY A 258 11.50 -16.02 5.06
CA GLY A 258 11.81 -17.44 5.35
C GLY A 258 11.39 -18.41 4.24
N LYS A 259 10.65 -17.97 3.22
CA LYS A 259 10.30 -18.80 2.05
C LYS A 259 11.42 -18.76 1.00
N VAL A 260 11.55 -19.85 0.23
CA VAL A 260 12.42 -19.85 -0.95
C VAL A 260 11.80 -18.93 -2.00
N ALA A 261 12.58 -17.98 -2.49
CA ALA A 261 12.14 -17.06 -3.53
C ALA A 261 11.74 -17.84 -4.80
N PRO A 262 10.55 -17.59 -5.35
CA PRO A 262 10.13 -18.19 -6.61
C PRO A 262 11.11 -17.86 -7.74
N GLU A 263 11.29 -18.79 -8.66
CA GLU A 263 12.15 -18.58 -9.81
C GLU A 263 11.60 -17.47 -10.71
N ILE A 264 12.48 -16.60 -11.16
CA ILE A 264 12.21 -15.68 -12.26
C ILE A 264 13.04 -16.13 -13.45
N VAL A 265 12.37 -16.43 -14.55
CA VAL A 265 12.99 -16.70 -15.85
C VAL A 265 12.55 -15.61 -16.80
N GLY A 266 13.47 -14.87 -17.37
CA GLY A 266 13.14 -13.73 -18.21
C GLY A 266 14.32 -13.28 -19.07
N GLU A 267 14.10 -12.18 -19.75
CA GLU A 267 15.11 -11.51 -20.59
C GLU A 267 15.47 -10.17 -19.98
N ASP A 268 16.69 -9.76 -20.18
CA ASP A 268 17.09 -8.37 -19.92
C ASP A 268 16.71 -7.44 -21.08
N LEU A 269 17.12 -6.19 -20.99
CA LEU A 269 16.82 -5.18 -22.00
C LEU A 269 17.47 -5.46 -23.36
N ASP A 270 18.53 -6.23 -23.37
CA ASP A 270 19.24 -6.62 -24.61
C ASP A 270 18.74 -7.96 -25.16
N GLY A 271 17.73 -8.58 -24.50
CA GLY A 271 17.12 -9.84 -24.91
C GLY A 271 17.90 -11.07 -24.43
N ALA A 272 18.94 -10.90 -23.60
CA ALA A 272 19.67 -12.03 -23.07
C ALA A 272 18.89 -12.67 -21.93
N LYS A 273 18.64 -13.99 -22.06
CA LYS A 273 17.93 -14.79 -21.06
C LYS A 273 18.77 -15.02 -19.81
N PHE A 274 18.12 -15.02 -18.66
CA PHE A 274 18.73 -15.37 -17.38
C PHE A 274 17.65 -15.75 -16.34
N LYS A 275 18.14 -16.23 -15.21
CA LYS A 275 17.30 -16.70 -14.11
C LYS A 275 17.72 -16.06 -12.80
N LEU A 276 16.79 -15.91 -11.87
CA LEU A 276 17.10 -15.47 -10.51
C LEU A 276 18.06 -16.46 -9.81
N SER A 277 17.90 -17.76 -10.08
CA SER A 277 18.79 -18.81 -9.54
C SER A 277 20.22 -18.75 -10.05
N ASP A 278 20.53 -18.05 -11.13
CA ASP A 278 21.91 -17.85 -11.62
C ASP A 278 22.79 -17.10 -10.60
N TYR A 279 22.17 -16.43 -9.64
CA TYR A 279 22.84 -15.68 -8.58
C TYR A 279 22.96 -16.45 -7.27
N ARG A 280 22.73 -17.77 -7.24
CA ARG A 280 22.97 -18.59 -6.04
C ARG A 280 24.42 -18.48 -5.57
N GLY A 281 24.62 -18.46 -4.26
CA GLY A 281 25.92 -18.16 -3.64
C GLY A 281 26.17 -16.68 -3.39
N GLN A 282 25.26 -15.80 -3.84
CA GLN A 282 25.28 -14.36 -3.58
C GLN A 282 23.99 -13.94 -2.85
N VAL A 283 24.11 -12.92 -2.03
CA VAL A 283 22.93 -12.20 -1.51
C VAL A 283 22.38 -11.34 -2.63
N VAL A 284 21.11 -11.49 -2.94
CA VAL A 284 20.43 -10.74 -3.99
C VAL A 284 19.54 -9.67 -3.37
N MET A 285 19.76 -8.41 -3.72
CA MET A 285 18.75 -7.37 -3.59
C MET A 285 17.93 -7.37 -4.88
N LEU A 286 16.68 -7.85 -4.81
CA LEU A 286 15.73 -7.83 -5.92
C LEU A 286 14.89 -6.56 -5.83
N SER A 287 15.00 -5.67 -6.83
CA SER A 287 14.34 -4.36 -6.87
C SER A 287 13.36 -4.29 -8.04
N PHE A 288 12.07 -4.18 -7.74
CA PHE A 288 11.05 -3.85 -8.73
C PHE A 288 10.97 -2.33 -8.87
N TRP A 289 11.29 -1.81 -10.05
CA TRP A 289 11.43 -0.39 -10.30
C TRP A 289 10.97 0.02 -11.70
N ALA A 290 10.74 1.33 -11.90
CA ALA A 290 10.45 1.90 -13.22
C ALA A 290 10.85 3.38 -13.27
N SER A 291 11.10 3.91 -14.47
CA SER A 291 11.51 5.30 -14.65
C SER A 291 10.42 6.32 -14.31
N TRP A 292 9.17 5.99 -14.54
CA TRP A 292 8.00 6.79 -14.17
C TRP A 292 7.72 6.79 -12.65
N CYS A 293 8.34 5.87 -11.90
CA CYS A 293 8.19 5.77 -10.46
C CYS A 293 9.15 6.72 -9.75
N GLY A 294 8.70 7.90 -9.37
CA GLY A 294 9.55 8.88 -8.69
C GLY A 294 10.25 8.36 -7.41
N PRO A 295 9.56 7.63 -6.50
CA PRO A 295 10.25 7.02 -5.35
C PRO A 295 11.32 6.01 -5.75
N CYS A 296 11.13 5.23 -6.85
CA CYS A 296 12.15 4.33 -7.36
C CYS A 296 13.38 5.11 -7.81
N MET A 297 13.17 6.16 -8.61
CA MET A 297 14.27 7.00 -9.09
C MET A 297 15.04 7.68 -7.93
N GLY A 298 14.34 8.00 -6.84
CA GLY A 298 14.96 8.50 -5.60
C GLY A 298 15.87 7.50 -4.90
N LEU A 299 15.69 6.17 -5.12
CA LEU A 299 16.55 5.12 -4.56
C LEU A 299 17.79 4.84 -5.38
N ILE A 300 17.81 5.17 -6.67
CA ILE A 300 18.92 4.85 -7.58
C ILE A 300 20.31 5.30 -7.06
N PRO A 301 20.47 6.51 -6.49
CA PRO A 301 21.76 6.90 -5.91
C PRO A 301 22.25 5.95 -4.83
N HIS A 302 21.36 5.56 -3.91
CA HIS A 302 21.65 4.61 -2.83
C HIS A 302 21.95 3.20 -3.38
N GLU A 303 21.19 2.72 -4.35
CA GLU A 303 21.40 1.43 -5.02
C GLU A 303 22.79 1.38 -5.69
N ARG A 304 23.25 2.47 -6.32
CA ARG A 304 24.62 2.59 -6.85
C ARG A 304 25.69 2.49 -5.78
N GLU A 305 25.46 3.14 -4.63
CA GLU A 305 26.38 3.06 -3.49
C GLU A 305 26.47 1.63 -2.96
N LEU A 306 25.36 0.90 -2.85
CA LEU A 306 25.34 -0.51 -2.47
C LEU A 306 26.11 -1.38 -3.46
N VAL A 307 25.86 -1.22 -4.76
CA VAL A 307 26.59 -1.98 -5.79
C VAL A 307 28.09 -1.70 -5.72
N ALA A 308 28.50 -0.46 -5.52
CA ALA A 308 29.92 -0.09 -5.39
C ALA A 308 30.53 -0.66 -4.10
N LYS A 309 29.85 -0.54 -2.97
CA LYS A 309 30.28 -1.03 -1.64
C LYS A 309 30.53 -2.53 -1.62
N TYR A 310 29.68 -3.29 -2.29
CA TYR A 310 29.74 -4.76 -2.24
C TYR A 310 30.37 -5.41 -3.48
N LYS A 311 31.01 -4.64 -4.37
CA LYS A 311 31.58 -5.10 -5.65
C LYS A 311 32.46 -6.36 -5.53
N ALA A 312 33.22 -6.51 -4.44
CA ALA A 312 34.13 -7.63 -4.21
C ALA A 312 33.57 -8.65 -3.19
N ARG A 313 32.32 -8.54 -2.82
CA ARG A 313 31.65 -9.36 -1.81
C ARG A 313 30.51 -10.16 -2.44
N PRO A 314 30.02 -11.24 -1.82
CA PRO A 314 28.94 -12.06 -2.37
C PRO A 314 27.58 -11.36 -2.34
N PHE A 315 27.43 -10.31 -3.13
CA PHE A 315 26.22 -9.49 -3.26
C PHE A 315 25.98 -9.13 -4.72
N THR A 316 24.73 -9.08 -5.11
CA THR A 316 24.31 -8.50 -6.38
C THR A 316 22.98 -7.79 -6.24
N LEU A 317 22.77 -6.72 -7.01
CA LEU A 317 21.47 -6.10 -7.21
C LEU A 317 20.92 -6.59 -8.55
N VAL A 318 19.69 -7.11 -8.52
CA VAL A 318 18.94 -7.53 -9.71
C VAL A 318 17.67 -6.71 -9.77
N GLY A 319 17.43 -6.05 -10.89
CA GLY A 319 16.19 -5.31 -11.10
C GLY A 319 15.09 -6.17 -11.74
N VAL A 320 13.84 -5.76 -11.55
CA VAL A 320 12.71 -6.06 -12.42
C VAL A 320 12.13 -4.74 -12.86
N ASN A 321 12.30 -4.43 -14.12
CA ASN A 321 11.90 -3.13 -14.64
C ASN A 321 10.51 -3.16 -15.28
N GLY A 322 9.65 -2.22 -14.87
CA GLY A 322 8.26 -2.07 -15.30
C GLY A 322 8.01 -0.99 -16.36
N ASP A 323 9.04 -0.54 -17.07
CA ASP A 323 8.85 0.36 -18.21
C ASP A 323 8.43 -0.43 -19.46
N PRO A 324 7.34 -0.02 -20.16
CA PRO A 324 6.87 -0.74 -21.32
C PRO A 324 7.75 -0.53 -22.58
N ASP A 325 8.47 0.61 -22.66
CA ASP A 325 9.33 0.97 -23.80
C ASP A 325 10.82 0.78 -23.47
N LYS A 326 11.43 -0.23 -24.10
CA LYS A 326 12.86 -0.53 -23.98
C LYS A 326 13.78 0.59 -24.48
N LYS A 327 13.33 1.39 -25.47
CA LYS A 327 14.18 2.44 -26.06
C LYS A 327 14.33 3.62 -25.10
N GLU A 328 13.21 4.07 -24.53
CA GLU A 328 13.23 5.13 -23.53
C GLU A 328 14.02 4.71 -22.29
N LEU A 329 13.86 3.45 -21.88
CA LEU A 329 14.59 2.91 -20.74
C LEU A 329 16.11 2.91 -20.91
N LYS A 330 16.65 2.63 -22.09
CA LYS A 330 18.11 2.68 -22.31
C LYS A 330 18.71 4.04 -21.99
N ALA A 331 18.06 5.11 -22.41
CA ALA A 331 18.49 6.48 -22.08
C ALA A 331 18.45 6.76 -20.56
N VAL A 332 17.44 6.22 -19.87
CA VAL A 332 17.30 6.32 -18.40
C VAL A 332 18.46 5.59 -17.71
N LEU A 333 18.81 4.37 -18.13
CA LEU A 333 19.91 3.61 -17.56
C LEU A 333 21.24 4.37 -17.67
N GLU A 334 21.55 4.91 -18.85
CA GLU A 334 22.77 5.68 -19.10
C GLU A 334 22.81 6.95 -18.25
N THR A 335 21.75 7.76 -18.30
CA THR A 335 21.66 9.03 -17.57
C THR A 335 21.81 8.84 -16.06
N ASN A 336 21.21 7.79 -15.50
CA ASN A 336 21.24 7.51 -14.08
C ASN A 336 22.37 6.57 -13.66
N LYS A 337 23.22 6.13 -14.60
CA LYS A 337 24.35 5.22 -14.36
C LYS A 337 23.91 3.92 -13.66
N ILE A 338 22.82 3.34 -14.15
CA ILE A 338 22.29 2.07 -13.66
C ILE A 338 23.05 0.94 -14.35
N THR A 339 23.85 0.18 -13.60
CA THR A 339 24.77 -0.83 -14.14
C THR A 339 24.38 -2.26 -13.81
N TRP A 340 23.41 -2.45 -12.93
CA TRP A 340 22.91 -3.79 -12.58
C TRP A 340 21.93 -4.32 -13.62
N ARG A 341 21.93 -5.64 -13.75
CA ARG A 341 21.05 -6.34 -14.68
C ARG A 341 19.62 -6.32 -14.22
N SER A 342 18.68 -6.11 -15.11
CA SER A 342 17.26 -6.11 -14.81
C SER A 342 16.51 -7.03 -15.75
N PHE A 343 15.59 -7.83 -15.22
CA PHE A 343 14.53 -8.46 -16.00
C PHE A 343 13.63 -7.35 -16.57
N TRP A 344 13.24 -7.49 -17.80
CA TRP A 344 12.21 -6.65 -18.37
C TRP A 344 10.83 -7.28 -18.16
N ALA A 345 9.90 -6.54 -17.56
CA ALA A 345 8.57 -7.05 -17.23
C ALA A 345 7.66 -7.24 -18.46
N GLY A 346 8.10 -6.79 -19.64
CA GLY A 346 7.33 -6.86 -20.87
C GLY A 346 6.66 -5.52 -21.22
N ASP A 347 6.01 -5.49 -22.38
CA ASP A 347 5.29 -4.34 -22.92
C ASP A 347 4.09 -3.88 -22.07
N LYS A 348 3.59 -4.75 -21.21
CA LYS A 348 2.56 -4.44 -20.21
C LYS A 348 3.10 -3.79 -18.93
N GLY A 349 4.41 -3.65 -18.81
CA GLY A 349 5.06 -2.98 -17.66
C GLY A 349 4.63 -3.58 -16.31
N PRO A 350 3.97 -2.80 -15.43
CA PRO A 350 3.52 -3.28 -14.11
C PRO A 350 2.54 -4.46 -14.16
N GLU A 351 1.81 -4.59 -15.26
CA GLU A 351 0.84 -5.67 -15.50
C GLU A 351 1.48 -6.88 -16.23
N GLY A 352 2.80 -6.83 -16.41
CA GLY A 352 3.57 -7.92 -16.98
C GLY A 352 3.60 -9.17 -16.09
N PRO A 353 4.00 -10.33 -16.65
CA PRO A 353 3.89 -11.61 -15.93
C PRO A 353 4.72 -11.67 -14.65
N ILE A 354 5.92 -11.08 -14.61
CA ILE A 354 6.78 -11.11 -13.43
C ILE A 354 6.19 -10.28 -12.27
N PRO A 355 5.86 -8.97 -12.45
CA PRO A 355 5.22 -8.18 -11.40
C PRO A 355 3.88 -8.78 -10.92
N MET A 356 3.06 -9.28 -11.86
CA MET A 356 1.78 -9.91 -11.51
C MET A 356 1.96 -11.17 -10.67
N THR A 357 2.90 -12.07 -11.02
CA THR A 357 3.19 -13.28 -10.24
C THR A 357 3.70 -12.93 -8.85
N TRP A 358 4.58 -11.93 -8.74
CA TRP A 358 5.14 -11.47 -7.47
C TRP A 358 4.21 -10.51 -6.69
N ASN A 359 2.96 -10.37 -7.11
CA ASN A 359 1.93 -9.50 -6.51
C ASN A 359 2.44 -8.08 -6.22
N VAL A 360 3.18 -7.52 -7.18
CA VAL A 360 3.76 -6.18 -7.06
C VAL A 360 2.67 -5.15 -7.34
N ASN A 361 2.11 -4.61 -6.28
CA ASN A 361 1.04 -3.60 -6.32
C ASN A 361 1.48 -2.22 -5.80
N MET A 362 2.76 -2.09 -5.47
CA MET A 362 3.40 -0.86 -5.02
C MET A 362 4.84 -0.79 -5.56
N TRP A 363 5.23 0.38 -6.03
CA TRP A 363 6.55 0.63 -6.58
C TRP A 363 7.28 1.70 -5.76
N PRO A 364 8.55 1.48 -5.33
CA PRO A 364 9.33 0.24 -5.50
C PRO A 364 8.86 -0.89 -4.58
N THR A 365 9.11 -2.15 -4.97
CA THR A 365 9.05 -3.31 -4.10
C THR A 365 10.44 -3.94 -4.02
N LEU A 366 10.93 -4.15 -2.80
CA LEU A 366 12.29 -4.64 -2.54
C LEU A 366 12.27 -5.94 -1.77
N TYR A 367 13.15 -6.86 -2.15
CA TYR A 367 13.44 -8.09 -1.41
C TYR A 367 14.93 -8.23 -1.18
N VAL A 368 15.32 -8.72 0.00
CA VAL A 368 16.66 -9.23 0.25
C VAL A 368 16.56 -10.76 0.30
N ILE A 369 17.30 -11.43 -0.57
CA ILE A 369 17.30 -12.89 -0.73
C ILE A 369 18.72 -13.35 -0.40
N ASP A 370 18.87 -14.36 0.45
CA ASP A 370 20.18 -14.87 0.84
C ASP A 370 20.85 -15.73 -0.26
N ALA A 371 22.06 -16.18 0.01
CA ALA A 371 22.86 -16.99 -0.90
C ALA A 371 22.20 -18.34 -1.26
N GLU A 372 21.35 -18.86 -0.40
CA GLU A 372 20.58 -20.09 -0.62
C GLU A 372 19.26 -19.82 -1.39
N GLY A 373 18.92 -18.55 -1.60
CA GLY A 373 17.71 -18.13 -2.29
C GLY A 373 16.49 -17.98 -1.40
N VAL A 374 16.67 -17.85 -0.11
CA VAL A 374 15.58 -17.64 0.86
C VAL A 374 15.34 -16.14 1.06
N ILE A 375 14.10 -15.71 1.01
CA ILE A 375 13.70 -14.31 1.28
C ILE A 375 13.98 -14.00 2.76
N ARG A 376 14.75 -12.96 3.01
CA ARG A 376 15.18 -12.54 4.35
C ARG A 376 14.62 -11.19 4.77
N SER A 377 14.21 -10.37 3.82
CA SER A 377 13.52 -9.13 4.08
C SER A 377 12.64 -8.76 2.89
N LYS A 378 11.54 -8.06 3.16
CA LYS A 378 10.63 -7.51 2.17
C LYS A 378 10.34 -6.05 2.56
N MET A 379 10.46 -5.13 1.60
CA MET A 379 10.15 -3.71 1.78
C MET A 379 11.02 -2.95 2.79
N ALA A 380 12.19 -3.48 3.20
CA ALA A 380 13.14 -2.71 3.98
C ALA A 380 13.74 -1.56 3.14
N LEU A 381 13.97 -0.41 3.76
CA LEU A 381 14.51 0.80 3.12
C LEU A 381 15.58 1.44 4.02
N GLY A 382 16.44 2.27 3.43
CA GLY A 382 17.46 3.03 4.16
C GLY A 382 18.36 2.17 5.04
N ALA A 383 18.63 2.61 6.26
CA ALA A 383 19.53 1.93 7.19
C ALA A 383 19.12 0.48 7.53
N THR A 384 17.81 0.18 7.52
CA THR A 384 17.33 -1.20 7.74
C THR A 384 17.69 -2.10 6.57
N LEU A 385 17.55 -1.63 5.33
CA LEU A 385 17.97 -2.36 4.14
C LEU A 385 19.48 -2.65 4.18
N ASP A 386 20.28 -1.63 4.51
CA ASP A 386 21.74 -1.74 4.60
C ASP A 386 22.16 -2.78 5.66
N ALA A 387 21.51 -2.73 6.82
CA ALA A 387 21.80 -3.67 7.91
C ALA A 387 21.44 -5.13 7.51
N ARG A 388 20.33 -5.33 6.82
CA ARG A 388 19.91 -6.65 6.34
C ARG A 388 20.85 -7.19 5.27
N ILE A 389 21.24 -6.37 4.30
CA ILE A 389 22.23 -6.74 3.28
C ILE A 389 23.56 -7.13 3.95
N GLU A 390 24.09 -6.26 4.83
CA GLU A 390 25.36 -6.51 5.53
C GLU A 390 25.33 -7.81 6.37
N GLU A 391 24.23 -8.05 7.09
CA GLU A 391 24.01 -9.26 7.89
C GLU A 391 24.17 -10.51 7.01
N TRP A 392 23.45 -10.55 5.89
CA TRP A 392 23.41 -11.76 5.06
C TRP A 392 24.64 -11.92 4.19
N VAL A 393 25.28 -10.83 3.77
CA VAL A 393 26.59 -10.88 3.08
C VAL A 393 27.67 -11.47 3.98
N LYS A 394 27.75 -11.05 5.27
CA LYS A 394 28.68 -11.66 6.24
C LYS A 394 28.40 -13.16 6.44
N LYS A 395 27.15 -13.57 6.48
CA LYS A 395 26.79 -14.99 6.59
C LYS A 395 27.21 -15.79 5.34
N ALA A 396 27.07 -15.20 4.15
CA ALA A 396 27.50 -15.82 2.90
C ALA A 396 29.03 -15.93 2.81
N GLU A 397 29.76 -14.93 3.32
CA GLU A 397 31.24 -14.96 3.41
C GLU A 397 31.75 -16.05 4.35
N ALA A 398 31.08 -16.21 5.49
CA ALA A 398 31.46 -17.21 6.50
C ALA A 398 31.24 -18.68 6.06
N LYS A 399 30.52 -18.92 4.96
CA LYS A 399 30.26 -20.24 4.40
C LYS A 399 31.21 -20.62 3.26
N LYS A 400 32.01 -19.68 2.78
CA LYS A 400 33.10 -19.91 1.81
C LYS A 400 34.39 -20.33 2.49
#